data_8c43e00ab95fde4ba25b3cbdced35d90
#
_entry.id   8c43e00ab95fde4ba25b3cbdced35d90
#
_cell.length_a   1.000
_cell.length_b   1.000
_cell.length_c   1.000
_cell.angle_alpha   90.00
_cell.angle_beta   90.00
_cell.angle_gamma   90.00
#
_symmetry.space_group_name_H-M   'P 1'
#
loop_
_entity.id
_entity.type
_entity.pdbx_description
1 polymer ?
#
loop_
_entity_poly.entity_id
_entity_poly.type
_entity_poly.pdbx_seq_one_letter_code
_entity_poly.pdbx_strand_id
1 'polypeptide(L)'
;MARKEKIKSFDFYNPYTLDWGNEIEFPSSRNVKEYGNRVYNRYPARSIFLVPRAILSHQADRPLNVLDPFMGSGTTAVETVLSGNVPYGLEMDPFARMVAEVSSSIFTGEELIAMRETFNTICANWIDFESEHIPQLTGIERWFKDGDLDLLLKLKSAILSLSPQRFLPFFLVTFADAIKPVSLMERQSLKPYISTKYAKITKDVLSSFMYSFEAHMLAMQEMSSCGHTHQNINWLGDDATCFESEGIIDLAITSPPYINALDYTRCIKVESALCGTINNTVANGLRAKQVGHERRRNQDINETVANLFQPYYDEIIELDKQRAETCRAYFNDMHKNLQCVFNALKQTGEYHIIIGDNTIKGIDIPTHDLIRELAISIGYESFGYYCYEIKDHRTSIPRNNSKSKIDYEHVIMLRKP
;
A
#
# COMPACT_ATOMS: atom_id res chain seq x y z
N MET A 1 22.51 -23.82 11.18
CA MET A 1 22.96 -22.69 10.35
C MET A 1 23.63 -21.67 11.24
N ALA A 2 24.85 -21.19 10.91
CA ALA A 2 25.53 -20.14 11.66
C ALA A 2 24.69 -18.86 11.58
N ARG A 3 24.47 -18.19 12.71
CA ARG A 3 23.81 -16.87 12.75
C ARG A 3 24.64 -15.92 11.87
N LYS A 4 24.08 -15.45 10.76
CA LYS A 4 24.73 -14.43 9.94
C LYS A 4 24.78 -13.12 10.73
N GLU A 5 25.83 -12.37 10.54
CA GLU A 5 26.07 -11.10 11.22
C GLU A 5 24.98 -10.09 10.87
N LYS A 6 24.37 -9.45 11.89
CA LYS A 6 23.39 -8.36 11.68
C LYS A 6 24.11 -7.10 11.25
N ILE A 7 23.77 -6.60 10.07
CA ILE A 7 24.30 -5.33 9.57
C ILE A 7 23.46 -4.20 10.18
N LYS A 8 24.06 -3.44 11.11
CA LYS A 8 23.46 -2.22 11.69
C LYS A 8 23.75 -1.05 10.76
N SER A 9 22.72 -0.60 10.03
CA SER A 9 22.85 0.52 9.13
C SER A 9 22.24 1.77 9.75
N PHE A 10 23.07 2.75 10.11
CA PHE A 10 22.63 4.12 10.41
C PHE A 10 22.65 5.00 9.15
N ASP A 11 23.46 4.66 8.16
CA ASP A 11 23.44 5.22 6.82
C ASP A 11 22.79 4.21 5.86
N PHE A 12 22.28 4.66 4.72
CA PHE A 12 21.62 3.81 3.76
C PHE A 12 22.54 2.65 3.35
N TYR A 13 22.13 1.42 3.72
CA TYR A 13 22.84 0.22 3.27
C TYR A 13 22.78 0.12 1.75
N ASN A 14 23.86 -0.41 1.15
CA ASN A 14 23.86 -0.71 -0.26
C ASN A 14 23.35 -2.14 -0.49
N PRO A 15 22.12 -2.33 -1.02
CA PRO A 15 21.56 -3.67 -1.22
C PRO A 15 22.36 -4.52 -2.23
N TYR A 16 23.14 -3.87 -3.11
CA TYR A 16 23.94 -4.54 -4.15
C TYR A 16 25.27 -5.12 -3.66
N THR A 17 25.67 -4.80 -2.44
CA THR A 17 26.91 -5.31 -1.81
C THR A 17 26.65 -6.32 -0.70
N LEU A 18 25.39 -6.68 -0.49
CA LEU A 18 25.02 -7.66 0.53
C LEU A 18 25.29 -9.09 0.08
N ASP A 19 25.82 -9.90 0.99
CA ASP A 19 25.89 -11.33 0.78
C ASP A 19 24.50 -11.95 0.81
N TRP A 20 24.32 -13.06 0.09
CA TRP A 20 23.09 -13.80 0.01
C TRP A 20 22.54 -14.16 1.40
N GLY A 21 21.33 -13.66 1.70
CA GLY A 21 20.60 -13.90 2.95
C GLY A 21 21.13 -13.10 4.14
N ASN A 22 21.81 -11.99 3.96
CA ASN A 22 22.12 -11.08 5.06
C ASN A 22 20.83 -10.59 5.75
N GLU A 23 20.93 -10.36 7.05
CA GLU A 23 19.87 -9.73 7.83
C GLU A 23 20.19 -8.25 8.06
N ILE A 24 19.28 -7.35 7.66
CA ILE A 24 19.41 -5.90 7.85
C ILE A 24 18.64 -5.47 9.08
N GLU A 25 19.23 -4.59 9.89
CA GLU A 25 18.53 -3.91 10.98
C GLU A 25 18.25 -2.45 10.59
N PHE A 26 16.97 -2.11 10.37
CA PHE A 26 16.59 -0.73 10.08
C PHE A 26 16.60 0.15 11.33
N PRO A 27 16.95 1.45 11.18
CA PRO A 27 16.77 2.42 12.25
C PRO A 27 15.28 2.57 12.60
N SER A 28 14.99 3.01 13.83
CA SER A 28 13.62 3.36 14.19
C SER A 28 13.08 4.44 13.23
N SER A 29 11.85 4.25 12.73
CA SER A 29 11.17 5.21 11.84
C SER A 29 11.10 6.63 12.42
N ARG A 30 11.18 6.78 13.75
CA ARG A 30 11.20 8.08 14.44
C ARG A 30 12.42 8.93 14.08
N ASN A 31 13.50 8.32 13.63
CA ASN A 31 14.77 8.98 13.33
C ASN A 31 14.97 9.26 11.83
N VAL A 32 13.99 8.95 11.00
CA VAL A 32 14.10 9.09 9.55
C VAL A 32 12.92 9.91 9.02
N LYS A 33 13.18 10.85 8.10
CA LYS A 33 12.12 11.62 7.45
C LYS A 33 11.28 10.71 6.55
N GLU A 34 9.97 10.79 6.73
CA GLU A 34 9.00 9.98 5.98
C GLU A 34 8.42 10.71 4.77
N TYR A 35 8.56 12.04 4.70
CA TYR A 35 8.04 12.89 3.62
C TYR A 35 6.56 12.59 3.32
N GLY A 36 6.18 12.46 2.05
CA GLY A 36 4.84 12.09 1.60
C GLY A 36 4.30 10.79 2.19
N ASN A 37 5.18 9.90 2.67
CA ASN A 37 4.76 8.68 3.36
C ASN A 37 3.97 8.92 4.65
N ARG A 38 3.91 10.15 5.17
CA ARG A 38 3.05 10.51 6.31
C ARG A 38 1.60 10.77 5.92
N VAL A 39 1.32 11.05 4.65
CA VAL A 39 -0.03 11.27 4.17
C VAL A 39 -0.84 9.99 4.32
N TYR A 40 -1.99 10.09 4.96
CA TYR A 40 -2.90 8.98 5.23
C TYR A 40 -2.18 7.74 5.78
N ASN A 41 -1.43 7.89 6.87
CA ASN A 41 -0.57 6.85 7.45
C ASN A 41 -1.33 5.62 7.97
N ARG A 42 -2.67 5.61 7.92
CA ARG A 42 -3.54 4.49 8.31
C ARG A 42 -3.81 3.50 7.19
N TYR A 43 -3.26 3.72 5.99
CA TYR A 43 -3.40 2.75 4.91
C TYR A 43 -2.86 1.39 5.39
N PRO A 44 -3.63 0.29 5.20
CA PRO A 44 -3.27 -1.01 5.75
C PRO A 44 -2.03 -1.60 5.09
N ALA A 45 -1.20 -2.30 5.87
CA ALA A 45 -0.05 -3.08 5.41
C ALA A 45 0.88 -2.33 4.44
N ARG A 46 1.23 -1.08 4.78
CA ARG A 46 2.22 -0.30 4.02
C ARG A 46 3.60 -0.95 4.14
N SER A 47 4.31 -1.04 3.03
CA SER A 47 5.71 -1.45 3.02
C SER A 47 6.60 -0.42 3.74
N ILE A 48 7.73 -0.88 4.26
CA ILE A 48 8.72 0.02 4.83
C ILE A 48 9.41 0.83 3.71
N PHE A 49 9.33 2.16 3.79
CA PHE A 49 9.89 3.06 2.78
C PHE A 49 11.42 3.02 2.70
N LEU A 50 12.09 2.47 3.72
CA LEU A 50 13.56 2.38 3.76
C LEU A 50 14.12 1.42 2.71
N VAL A 51 13.37 0.39 2.31
CA VAL A 51 13.81 -0.55 1.27
C VAL A 51 13.84 0.13 -0.11
N PRO A 52 12.74 0.70 -0.65
CA PRO A 52 12.81 1.39 -1.93
C PRO A 52 13.77 2.58 -1.88
N ARG A 53 13.88 3.32 -0.78
CA ARG A 53 14.86 4.41 -0.62
C ARG A 53 16.29 3.92 -0.79
N ALA A 54 16.66 2.81 -0.13
CA ALA A 54 18.02 2.24 -0.25
C ALA A 54 18.29 1.73 -1.67
N ILE A 55 17.34 1.08 -2.31
CA ILE A 55 17.49 0.61 -3.70
C ILE A 55 17.72 1.81 -4.62
N LEU A 56 16.87 2.84 -4.54
CA LEU A 56 16.93 4.00 -5.43
C LEU A 56 18.16 4.88 -5.21
N SER A 57 18.68 4.95 -3.98
CA SER A 57 19.89 5.75 -3.67
C SER A 57 21.19 5.18 -4.27
N HIS A 58 21.15 3.94 -4.79
CA HIS A 58 22.31 3.27 -5.38
C HIS A 58 22.13 3.00 -6.89
N GLN A 59 21.17 3.66 -7.51
CA GLN A 59 20.92 3.56 -8.95
C GLN A 59 21.76 4.55 -9.77
N ALA A 60 21.66 4.40 -11.10
CA ALA A 60 22.42 5.19 -12.07
C ALA A 60 22.14 6.70 -11.99
N ASP A 61 23.10 7.52 -12.45
CA ASP A 61 23.05 8.99 -12.49
C ASP A 61 22.07 9.58 -13.53
N ARG A 62 21.09 8.81 -13.97
CA ARG A 62 20.03 9.25 -14.89
C ARG A 62 18.65 8.92 -14.33
N PRO A 63 17.61 9.69 -14.68
CA PRO A 63 16.25 9.33 -14.28
C PRO A 63 15.84 7.94 -14.81
N LEU A 64 15.25 7.13 -13.93
CA LEU A 64 14.76 5.79 -14.22
C LEU A 64 13.23 5.79 -14.26
N ASN A 65 12.65 4.92 -15.09
CA ASN A 65 11.24 4.54 -15.03
C ASN A 65 11.08 3.45 -13.96
N VAL A 66 10.45 3.78 -12.84
CA VAL A 66 10.30 2.90 -11.68
C VAL A 66 8.86 2.45 -11.54
N LEU A 67 8.61 1.15 -11.61
CA LEU A 67 7.28 0.53 -11.54
C LEU A 67 7.01 -0.07 -10.15
N ASP A 68 5.83 0.22 -9.60
CA ASP A 68 5.24 -0.60 -8.53
C ASP A 68 3.93 -1.21 -9.04
N PRO A 69 3.88 -2.53 -9.33
CA PRO A 69 2.66 -3.18 -9.82
C PRO A 69 1.59 -3.37 -8.73
N PHE A 70 1.92 -3.15 -7.46
CA PHE A 70 0.98 -3.19 -6.33
C PHE A 70 1.12 -1.90 -5.50
N MET A 71 0.88 -0.75 -6.16
CA MET A 71 1.22 0.59 -5.67
C MET A 71 0.65 0.93 -4.28
N GLY A 72 -0.56 0.48 -3.96
CA GLY A 72 -1.21 0.79 -2.70
C GLY A 72 -1.27 2.29 -2.40
N SER A 73 -0.78 2.70 -1.25
CA SER A 73 -0.72 4.12 -0.84
C SER A 73 0.47 4.91 -1.41
N GLY A 74 1.27 4.32 -2.31
CA GLY A 74 2.31 5.03 -3.05
C GLY A 74 3.68 5.13 -2.36
N THR A 75 4.03 4.21 -1.45
CA THR A 75 5.35 4.24 -0.79
C THR A 75 6.49 4.26 -1.80
N THR A 76 6.45 3.38 -2.80
CA THR A 76 7.45 3.34 -3.88
C THR A 76 7.41 4.62 -4.73
N ALA A 77 6.21 5.15 -5.05
CA ALA A 77 6.10 6.39 -5.82
C ALA A 77 6.71 7.60 -5.10
N VAL A 78 6.48 7.73 -3.77
CA VAL A 78 7.09 8.79 -2.96
C VAL A 78 8.62 8.72 -3.05
N GLU A 79 9.22 7.55 -2.82
CA GLU A 79 10.67 7.40 -2.86
C GLU A 79 11.24 7.59 -4.28
N THR A 80 10.48 7.18 -5.30
CA THR A 80 10.82 7.40 -6.72
C THR A 80 10.90 8.88 -7.04
N VAL A 81 9.91 9.68 -6.64
CA VAL A 81 9.89 11.14 -6.86
C VAL A 81 10.99 11.83 -6.06
N LEU A 82 11.21 11.43 -4.80
CA LEU A 82 12.27 11.97 -3.94
C LEU A 82 13.69 11.72 -4.49
N SER A 83 13.88 10.68 -5.29
CA SER A 83 15.14 10.36 -5.96
C SER A 83 15.25 10.91 -7.39
N GLY A 84 14.28 11.74 -7.85
CA GLY A 84 14.30 12.34 -9.17
C GLY A 84 13.96 11.38 -10.31
N ASN A 85 13.33 10.24 -10.02
CA ASN A 85 12.92 9.23 -10.97
C ASN A 85 11.45 9.37 -11.36
N VAL A 86 11.00 8.63 -12.38
CA VAL A 86 9.65 8.70 -12.95
C VAL A 86 8.80 7.53 -12.43
N PRO A 87 7.73 7.78 -11.67
CA PRO A 87 6.91 6.72 -11.10
C PRO A 87 5.92 6.15 -12.12
N TYR A 88 5.85 4.82 -12.20
CA TYR A 88 4.86 4.02 -12.89
C TYR A 88 4.14 3.14 -11.88
N GLY A 89 2.87 2.83 -12.09
CA GLY A 89 2.13 2.03 -11.16
C GLY A 89 0.91 1.32 -11.69
N LEU A 90 0.47 0.31 -10.92
CA LEU A 90 -0.85 -0.29 -11.04
C LEU A 90 -1.51 -0.30 -9.66
N GLU A 91 -2.78 0.05 -9.60
CA GLU A 91 -3.58 -0.03 -8.37
C GLU A 91 -5.06 -0.11 -8.74
N MET A 92 -5.77 -1.08 -8.16
CA MET A 92 -7.18 -1.31 -8.47
C MET A 92 -8.14 -0.46 -7.62
N ASP A 93 -7.72 -0.06 -6.43
CA ASP A 93 -8.56 0.71 -5.51
C ASP A 93 -8.45 2.22 -5.83
N PRO A 94 -9.55 2.87 -6.25
CA PRO A 94 -9.51 4.29 -6.63
C PRO A 94 -9.10 5.23 -5.49
N PHE A 95 -9.41 4.86 -4.24
CA PHE A 95 -8.99 5.63 -3.09
C PHE A 95 -7.49 5.49 -2.83
N ALA A 96 -6.94 4.28 -2.95
CA ALA A 96 -5.50 4.05 -2.85
C ALA A 96 -4.73 4.83 -3.93
N ARG A 97 -5.22 4.84 -5.19
CA ARG A 97 -4.66 5.68 -6.26
C ARG A 97 -4.60 7.15 -5.88
N MET A 98 -5.71 7.68 -5.36
CA MET A 98 -5.76 9.09 -4.91
C MET A 98 -4.76 9.35 -3.77
N VAL A 99 -4.62 8.44 -2.82
CA VAL A 99 -3.62 8.55 -1.75
C VAL A 99 -2.20 8.53 -2.32
N ALA A 100 -1.89 7.62 -3.25
CA ALA A 100 -0.58 7.52 -3.89
C ALA A 100 -0.22 8.81 -4.65
N GLU A 101 -1.15 9.35 -5.43
CA GLU A 101 -0.98 10.61 -6.18
C GLU A 101 -0.70 11.79 -5.24
N VAL A 102 -1.50 11.92 -4.17
CA VAL A 102 -1.29 13.00 -3.18
C VAL A 102 0.04 12.82 -2.45
N SER A 103 0.35 11.60 -2.01
CA SER A 103 1.58 11.31 -1.24
C SER A 103 2.86 11.63 -2.02
N SER A 104 2.86 11.39 -3.34
CA SER A 104 4.00 11.65 -4.23
C SER A 104 4.00 13.03 -4.89
N SER A 105 2.96 13.87 -4.61
CA SER A 105 2.87 15.20 -5.21
C SER A 105 3.92 16.15 -4.65
N ILE A 106 4.46 16.99 -5.55
CA ILE A 106 5.29 18.15 -5.20
C ILE A 106 4.50 19.40 -5.57
N PHE A 107 4.31 20.30 -4.61
CA PHE A 107 3.64 21.58 -4.78
C PHE A 107 4.65 22.72 -4.72
N THR A 108 4.44 23.77 -5.49
CA THR A 108 5.26 24.99 -5.38
C THR A 108 4.93 25.76 -4.09
N GLY A 109 5.79 26.70 -3.71
CA GLY A 109 5.51 27.57 -2.55
C GLY A 109 4.22 28.35 -2.68
N GLU A 110 3.89 28.82 -3.90
CA GLU A 110 2.63 29.52 -4.19
C GLU A 110 1.43 28.58 -4.07
N GLU A 111 1.53 27.34 -4.57
CA GLU A 111 0.47 26.33 -4.41
C GLU A 111 0.23 25.98 -2.93
N LEU A 112 1.29 25.84 -2.13
CA LEU A 112 1.16 25.59 -0.68
C LEU A 112 0.48 26.75 0.06
N ILE A 113 0.74 28.00 -0.34
CA ILE A 113 0.03 29.19 0.19
C ILE A 113 -1.44 29.13 -0.23
N ALA A 114 -1.74 28.90 -1.49
CA ALA A 114 -3.11 28.80 -2.01
C ALA A 114 -3.90 27.66 -1.34
N MET A 115 -3.26 26.52 -1.07
CA MET A 115 -3.87 25.42 -0.30
C MET A 115 -4.24 25.85 1.11
N ARG A 116 -3.38 26.64 1.80
CA ARG A 116 -3.66 27.18 3.12
C ARG A 116 -4.83 28.15 3.10
N GLU A 117 -4.92 29.03 2.12
CA GLU A 117 -6.02 29.96 1.95
C GLU A 117 -7.34 29.23 1.67
N THR A 118 -7.31 28.21 0.79
CA THR A 118 -8.46 27.35 0.53
C THR A 118 -8.93 26.64 1.81
N PHE A 119 -8.01 26.08 2.58
CA PHE A 119 -8.33 25.46 3.86
C PHE A 119 -9.00 26.43 4.84
N ASN A 120 -8.48 27.66 4.99
CA ASN A 120 -9.08 28.68 5.85
C ASN A 120 -10.51 29.01 5.40
N THR A 121 -10.74 29.11 4.08
CA THR A 121 -12.05 29.37 3.49
C THR A 121 -13.03 28.21 3.76
N ILE A 122 -12.59 26.97 3.61
CA ILE A 122 -13.38 25.78 3.96
C ILE A 122 -13.75 25.82 5.45
N CYS A 123 -12.78 26.00 6.35
CA CYS A 123 -13.03 26.03 7.79
C CYS A 123 -13.97 27.15 8.24
N ALA A 124 -13.99 28.28 7.55
CA ALA A 124 -14.87 29.41 7.87
C ALA A 124 -16.34 29.19 7.43
N ASN A 125 -16.56 28.43 6.35
CA ASN A 125 -17.87 28.36 5.69
C ASN A 125 -18.52 26.97 5.68
N TRP A 126 -17.83 25.90 6.05
CA TRP A 126 -18.28 24.51 5.86
C TRP A 126 -19.67 24.20 6.48
N ILE A 127 -20.01 24.84 7.59
CA ILE A 127 -21.24 24.54 8.32
C ILE A 127 -22.50 25.04 7.58
N ASP A 128 -22.33 26.03 6.72
CA ASP A 128 -23.41 26.64 5.94
C ASP A 128 -23.75 25.86 4.67
N PHE A 129 -22.96 24.85 4.33
CA PHE A 129 -23.24 23.98 3.19
C PHE A 129 -24.31 22.94 3.53
N GLU A 130 -25.10 22.60 2.52
CA GLU A 130 -26.01 21.44 2.60
C GLU A 130 -25.19 20.15 2.59
N SER A 131 -25.72 19.12 3.27
CA SER A 131 -25.07 17.83 3.32
C SER A 131 -25.06 17.14 1.97
N GLU A 132 -23.95 16.55 1.59
CA GLU A 132 -23.87 15.61 0.47
C GLU A 132 -24.77 14.39 0.69
N HIS A 133 -25.11 13.72 -0.40
CA HIS A 133 -25.87 12.46 -0.31
C HIS A 133 -25.10 11.41 0.46
N ILE A 134 -25.83 10.66 1.30
CA ILE A 134 -25.28 9.50 2.02
C ILE A 134 -24.77 8.48 0.99
N PRO A 135 -23.49 8.07 1.07
CA PRO A 135 -22.94 7.08 0.15
C PRO A 135 -23.70 5.76 0.16
N GLN A 136 -23.78 5.11 -1.02
CA GLN A 136 -24.40 3.79 -1.17
C GLN A 136 -23.51 2.68 -0.59
N LEU A 137 -23.31 2.72 0.72
CA LEU A 137 -22.61 1.71 1.50
C LEU A 137 -23.54 1.20 2.62
N THR A 138 -23.90 -0.06 2.58
CA THR A 138 -24.86 -0.65 3.53
C THR A 138 -24.43 -0.45 4.98
N GLY A 139 -25.29 0.21 5.77
CA GLY A 139 -25.12 0.45 7.19
C GLY A 139 -23.97 1.40 7.51
N ILE A 140 -23.72 2.40 6.67
CA ILE A 140 -22.69 3.42 6.91
C ILE A 140 -23.01 4.25 8.16
N GLU A 141 -24.27 4.54 8.42
CA GLU A 141 -24.75 5.36 9.53
C GLU A 141 -24.34 4.79 10.89
N ARG A 142 -24.32 3.46 11.04
CA ARG A 142 -23.95 2.79 12.30
C ARG A 142 -22.54 3.12 12.81
N TRP A 143 -21.68 3.65 11.93
CA TRP A 143 -20.32 3.99 12.28
C TRP A 143 -20.18 5.35 12.96
N PHE A 144 -21.27 6.12 13.06
CA PHE A 144 -21.26 7.48 13.58
C PHE A 144 -22.28 7.66 14.68
N LYS A 145 -22.09 8.66 15.54
CA LYS A 145 -23.12 9.17 16.43
C LYS A 145 -24.13 9.98 15.65
N ASP A 146 -25.30 10.17 16.24
CA ASP A 146 -26.34 11.01 15.66
C ASP A 146 -25.80 12.42 15.35
N GLY A 147 -25.92 12.83 14.08
CA GLY A 147 -25.46 14.11 13.58
C GLY A 147 -24.02 14.15 13.05
N ASP A 148 -23.09 13.29 13.52
CA ASP A 148 -21.68 13.34 13.09
C ASP A 148 -21.52 13.01 11.59
N LEU A 149 -22.34 12.11 11.03
CA LEU A 149 -22.33 11.80 9.59
C LEU A 149 -22.79 13.00 8.77
N ASP A 150 -23.86 13.69 9.20
CA ASP A 150 -24.35 14.89 8.54
C ASP A 150 -23.30 16.00 8.51
N LEU A 151 -22.62 16.25 9.63
CA LEU A 151 -21.52 17.21 9.71
C LEU A 151 -20.35 16.85 8.78
N LEU A 152 -19.99 15.56 8.67
CA LEU A 152 -18.98 15.09 7.71
C LEU A 152 -19.42 15.35 6.28
N LEU A 153 -20.70 15.13 5.94
CA LEU A 153 -21.23 15.36 4.59
C LEU A 153 -21.29 16.85 4.25
N LYS A 154 -21.58 17.72 5.21
CA LYS A 154 -21.47 19.20 5.05
C LYS A 154 -20.02 19.62 4.77
N LEU A 155 -19.07 19.12 5.54
CA LEU A 155 -17.65 19.41 5.31
C LEU A 155 -17.20 18.92 3.93
N LYS A 156 -17.62 17.73 3.52
CA LYS A 156 -17.34 17.21 2.16
C LYS A 156 -17.92 18.13 1.08
N SER A 157 -19.16 18.59 1.24
CA SER A 157 -19.82 19.53 0.31
C SER A 157 -19.01 20.83 0.15
N ALA A 158 -18.54 21.39 1.27
CA ALA A 158 -17.66 22.56 1.26
C ALA A 158 -16.33 22.28 0.53
N ILE A 159 -15.71 21.14 0.78
CA ILE A 159 -14.47 20.72 0.09
C ILE A 159 -14.69 20.63 -1.41
N LEU A 160 -15.75 19.96 -1.85
CA LEU A 160 -16.07 19.81 -3.28
C LEU A 160 -16.34 21.16 -3.98
N SER A 161 -16.97 22.09 -3.27
CA SER A 161 -17.38 23.39 -3.82
C SER A 161 -16.26 24.43 -3.79
N LEU A 162 -15.44 24.44 -2.75
CA LEU A 162 -14.45 25.50 -2.51
C LEU A 162 -13.03 25.13 -2.92
N SER A 163 -12.73 23.85 -3.10
CA SER A 163 -11.37 23.42 -3.48
C SER A 163 -11.13 23.55 -4.98
N PRO A 164 -10.05 24.24 -5.41
CA PRO A 164 -9.58 24.15 -6.78
C PRO A 164 -9.33 22.70 -7.20
N GLN A 165 -9.62 22.38 -8.45
CA GLN A 165 -9.49 21.00 -8.98
C GLN A 165 -8.09 20.40 -8.73
N ARG A 166 -7.05 21.22 -8.83
CA ARG A 166 -5.65 20.82 -8.57
C ARG A 166 -5.41 20.34 -7.14
N PHE A 167 -6.14 20.89 -6.15
CA PHE A 167 -5.96 20.58 -4.73
C PHE A 167 -7.04 19.66 -4.18
N LEU A 168 -8.08 19.40 -4.94
CA LEU A 168 -9.22 18.59 -4.49
C LEU A 168 -8.81 17.20 -3.96
N PRO A 169 -7.94 16.43 -4.65
CA PRO A 169 -7.49 15.14 -4.12
C PRO A 169 -6.81 15.26 -2.74
N PHE A 170 -5.98 16.28 -2.53
CA PHE A 170 -5.34 16.53 -1.22
C PHE A 170 -6.38 16.77 -0.12
N PHE A 171 -7.39 17.59 -0.37
CA PHE A 171 -8.44 17.87 0.61
C PHE A 171 -9.32 16.65 0.88
N LEU A 172 -9.60 15.82 -0.14
CA LEU A 172 -10.35 14.56 0.03
C LEU A 172 -9.56 13.53 0.85
N VAL A 173 -8.26 13.39 0.63
CA VAL A 173 -7.41 12.51 1.44
C VAL A 173 -7.30 13.02 2.88
N THR A 174 -7.21 14.33 3.06
CA THR A 174 -7.22 14.97 4.38
C THR A 174 -8.54 14.75 5.11
N PHE A 175 -9.66 14.89 4.42
CA PHE A 175 -10.99 14.58 4.92
C PHE A 175 -11.11 13.10 5.32
N ALA A 176 -10.62 12.16 4.48
CA ALA A 176 -10.62 10.73 4.78
C ALA A 176 -9.88 10.42 6.09
N ASP A 177 -8.74 11.07 6.34
CA ASP A 177 -7.98 10.87 7.57
C ASP A 177 -8.71 11.40 8.81
N ALA A 178 -9.60 12.39 8.67
CA ALA A 178 -10.44 12.91 9.74
C ALA A 178 -11.63 12.01 10.12
N ILE A 179 -12.07 11.10 9.23
CA ILE A 179 -13.28 10.27 9.43
C ILE A 179 -13.15 9.34 10.62
N LYS A 180 -12.06 8.59 10.72
CA LYS A 180 -11.89 7.59 11.79
C LYS A 180 -11.87 8.18 13.20
N PRO A 181 -11.24 9.32 13.49
CA PRO A 181 -11.37 10.02 14.78
C PRO A 181 -12.80 10.39 15.16
N VAL A 182 -13.61 10.84 14.20
CA VAL A 182 -15.01 11.23 14.37
C VAL A 182 -15.93 10.03 14.55
N SER A 183 -15.63 8.90 13.91
CA SER A 183 -16.46 7.70 13.93
C SER A 183 -16.38 6.91 15.23
N LEU A 184 -17.31 5.96 15.41
CA LEU A 184 -17.30 4.96 16.49
C LEU A 184 -16.28 3.84 16.27
N MET A 185 -15.58 3.82 15.14
CA MET A 185 -14.60 2.78 14.79
C MET A 185 -13.43 2.79 15.76
N GLU A 186 -12.99 1.60 16.21
CA GLU A 186 -11.83 1.44 17.06
C GLU A 186 -10.55 1.95 16.37
N ARG A 187 -9.78 2.81 17.07
CA ARG A 187 -8.64 3.54 16.47
C ARG A 187 -7.49 2.63 16.03
N GLN A 188 -7.19 1.64 16.85
CA GLN A 188 -6.02 0.76 16.64
C GLN A 188 -6.29 -0.39 15.68
N SER A 189 -7.55 -0.68 15.37
CA SER A 189 -7.90 -1.76 14.46
C SER A 189 -7.74 -1.35 13.01
N LEU A 190 -7.12 -2.21 12.21
CA LEU A 190 -7.09 -2.06 10.75
C LEU A 190 -8.48 -2.25 10.16
N LYS A 191 -9.22 -3.30 10.60
CA LYS A 191 -10.59 -3.57 10.14
C LYS A 191 -11.58 -2.72 10.93
N PRO A 192 -12.51 -2.02 10.29
CA PRO A 192 -13.56 -1.29 10.99
C PRO A 192 -14.36 -2.22 11.90
N TYR A 193 -14.43 -1.90 13.18
CA TYR A 193 -15.35 -2.49 14.13
C TYR A 193 -15.65 -1.49 15.25
N ILE A 194 -16.80 -1.66 15.89
CA ILE A 194 -17.22 -0.89 17.08
C ILE A 194 -17.03 -1.79 18.29
N SER A 195 -16.24 -1.33 19.26
CA SER A 195 -16.04 -2.06 20.50
C SER A 195 -17.32 -2.06 21.32
N THR A 196 -17.77 -3.24 21.74
CA THR A 196 -18.88 -3.40 22.68
C THR A 196 -18.44 -3.31 24.14
N LYS A 197 -17.12 -3.44 24.37
CA LYS A 197 -16.55 -3.43 25.73
C LYS A 197 -16.18 -2.04 26.22
N TYR A 198 -15.74 -1.16 25.30
CA TYR A 198 -15.31 0.19 25.63
C TYR A 198 -15.97 1.18 24.69
N ALA A 199 -16.67 2.17 25.24
CA ALA A 199 -17.24 3.26 24.46
C ALA A 199 -16.10 4.17 23.99
N LYS A 200 -15.99 4.38 22.68
CA LYS A 200 -15.02 5.31 22.10
C LYS A 200 -15.48 6.76 22.31
N ILE A 201 -14.58 7.61 22.77
CA ILE A 201 -14.77 9.06 22.74
C ILE A 201 -14.44 9.55 21.33
N THR A 202 -15.45 9.99 20.60
CA THR A 202 -15.31 10.57 19.26
C THR A 202 -14.73 11.98 19.35
N LYS A 203 -14.07 12.43 18.29
CA LYS A 203 -13.57 13.80 18.17
C LYS A 203 -14.55 14.63 17.33
N ASP A 204 -14.47 15.93 17.49
CA ASP A 204 -15.18 16.92 16.66
C ASP A 204 -14.71 16.87 15.21
N VAL A 205 -15.64 17.09 14.26
CA VAL A 205 -15.39 16.97 12.81
C VAL A 205 -14.34 17.99 12.36
N LEU A 206 -14.56 19.28 12.67
CA LEU A 206 -13.66 20.34 12.22
C LEU A 206 -12.27 20.21 12.83
N SER A 207 -12.20 19.94 14.14
CA SER A 207 -10.93 19.74 14.86
C SER A 207 -10.14 18.57 14.30
N SER A 208 -10.83 17.48 13.89
CA SER A 208 -10.18 16.32 13.27
C SER A 208 -9.64 16.65 11.87
N PHE A 209 -10.41 17.39 11.08
CA PHE A 209 -9.99 17.84 9.75
C PHE A 209 -8.79 18.80 9.84
N MET A 210 -8.83 19.77 10.75
CA MET A 210 -7.72 20.70 10.99
C MET A 210 -6.43 19.96 11.37
N TYR A 211 -6.53 18.98 12.28
CA TYR A 211 -5.38 18.18 12.70
C TYR A 211 -4.76 17.39 11.53
N SER A 212 -5.60 16.73 10.72
CA SER A 212 -5.14 16.00 9.54
C SER A 212 -4.52 16.94 8.50
N PHE A 213 -5.11 18.12 8.30
CA PHE A 213 -4.58 19.12 7.38
C PHE A 213 -3.16 19.56 7.76
N GLU A 214 -2.92 19.91 9.04
CA GLU A 214 -1.58 20.34 9.47
C GLU A 214 -0.54 19.24 9.27
N ALA A 215 -0.89 17.98 9.56
CA ALA A 215 0.00 16.84 9.37
C ALA A 215 0.33 16.61 7.89
N HIS A 216 -0.68 16.70 7.01
CA HIS A 216 -0.49 16.52 5.58
C HIS A 216 0.24 17.70 4.92
N MET A 217 -0.06 18.95 5.35
CA MET A 217 0.67 20.13 4.88
C MET A 217 2.17 20.06 5.21
N LEU A 218 2.51 19.59 6.40
CA LEU A 218 3.92 19.38 6.76
C LEU A 218 4.59 18.37 5.81
N ALA A 219 3.90 17.26 5.50
CA ALA A 219 4.40 16.28 4.54
C ALA A 219 4.61 16.88 3.14
N MET A 220 3.67 17.70 2.67
CA MET A 220 3.79 18.37 1.36
C MET A 220 4.91 19.42 1.33
N GLN A 221 5.10 20.16 2.42
CA GLN A 221 6.24 21.09 2.56
C GLN A 221 7.58 20.35 2.52
N GLU A 222 7.67 19.18 3.20
CA GLU A 222 8.86 18.33 3.15
C GLU A 222 9.10 17.77 1.73
N MET A 223 8.05 17.34 1.01
CA MET A 223 8.14 16.91 -0.40
C MET A 223 8.67 18.05 -1.28
N SER A 224 8.11 19.25 -1.14
CA SER A 224 8.52 20.43 -1.92
C SER A 224 9.97 20.84 -1.66
N SER A 225 10.52 20.51 -0.51
CA SER A 225 11.91 20.83 -0.15
C SER A 225 12.96 19.91 -0.80
N CYS A 226 12.54 18.84 -1.50
CA CYS A 226 13.48 17.90 -2.13
C CYS A 226 14.19 18.47 -3.38
N GLY A 227 13.69 19.59 -3.93
CA GLY A 227 14.29 20.26 -5.09
C GLY A 227 13.95 19.62 -6.43
N HIS A 228 13.10 18.61 -6.47
CA HIS A 228 12.62 18.00 -7.71
C HIS A 228 11.32 18.64 -8.17
N THR A 229 10.99 18.47 -9.46
CA THR A 229 9.71 18.89 -10.04
C THR A 229 8.64 17.83 -9.83
N HIS A 230 7.38 18.25 -9.82
CA HIS A 230 6.26 17.34 -9.75
C HIS A 230 6.29 16.32 -10.90
N GLN A 231 6.12 15.06 -10.56
CA GLN A 231 5.95 13.95 -11.50
C GLN A 231 4.62 13.26 -11.21
N ASN A 232 3.77 13.16 -12.23
CA ASN A 232 2.56 12.33 -12.11
C ASN A 232 2.93 10.85 -12.12
N ILE A 233 2.16 10.03 -11.41
CA ILE A 233 2.26 8.57 -11.55
C ILE A 233 1.73 8.18 -12.93
N ASN A 234 2.55 7.47 -13.72
CA ASN A 234 2.14 6.90 -15.00
C ASN A 234 1.42 5.56 -14.74
N TRP A 235 0.09 5.60 -14.75
CA TRP A 235 -0.72 4.41 -14.50
C TRP A 235 -0.75 3.50 -15.73
N LEU A 236 -0.24 2.26 -15.58
CA LEU A 236 -0.28 1.23 -16.64
C LEU A 236 -1.58 0.41 -16.61
N GLY A 237 -2.42 0.59 -15.61
CA GLY A 237 -3.68 -0.12 -15.45
C GLY A 237 -4.12 -0.23 -14.00
N ASP A 238 -5.04 -1.17 -13.75
CA ASP A 238 -5.59 -1.48 -12.43
C ASP A 238 -5.31 -2.92 -11.97
N ASP A 239 -4.97 -3.84 -12.87
CA ASP A 239 -4.72 -5.26 -12.55
C ASP A 239 -3.26 -5.63 -12.76
N ALA A 240 -2.56 -5.87 -11.66
CA ALA A 240 -1.15 -6.28 -11.64
C ALA A 240 -0.88 -7.65 -12.28
N THR A 241 -1.92 -8.44 -12.51
CA THR A 241 -1.80 -9.78 -13.12
C THR A 241 -2.10 -9.79 -14.62
N CYS A 242 -2.51 -8.64 -15.17
CA CYS A 242 -2.88 -8.50 -16.57
C CYS A 242 -2.69 -7.05 -17.01
N PHE A 243 -1.50 -6.68 -17.43
CA PHE A 243 -1.22 -5.39 -18.05
C PHE A 243 -0.21 -5.54 -19.20
N GLU A 244 -0.28 -4.63 -20.16
CA GLU A 244 0.59 -4.60 -21.31
C GLU A 244 1.58 -3.45 -21.19
N SER A 245 2.85 -3.77 -21.26
CA SER A 245 3.95 -2.81 -21.36
C SER A 245 5.18 -3.55 -21.87
N GLU A 246 5.96 -2.94 -22.73
CA GLU A 246 7.10 -3.61 -23.36
C GLU A 246 8.35 -2.73 -23.28
N GLY A 247 9.33 -3.19 -22.50
CA GLY A 247 10.68 -2.66 -22.48
C GLY A 247 10.83 -1.18 -22.12
N ILE A 248 9.93 -0.62 -21.29
CA ILE A 248 9.99 0.79 -20.87
C ILE A 248 10.45 0.98 -19.43
N ILE A 249 10.40 -0.06 -18.60
CA ILE A 249 10.70 0.01 -17.17
C ILE A 249 12.17 -0.34 -16.91
N ASP A 250 12.87 0.51 -16.18
CA ASP A 250 14.26 0.28 -15.76
C ASP A 250 14.31 -0.57 -14.49
N LEU A 251 13.40 -0.30 -13.55
CA LEU A 251 13.39 -0.87 -12.21
C LEU A 251 11.95 -1.09 -11.74
N ALA A 252 11.63 -2.26 -11.22
CA ALA A 252 10.39 -2.51 -10.51
C ALA A 252 10.67 -2.78 -9.02
N ILE A 253 9.88 -2.17 -8.12
CA ILE A 253 9.98 -2.37 -6.66
C ILE A 253 8.58 -2.50 -6.13
N THR A 254 8.27 -3.60 -5.43
CA THR A 254 6.93 -3.82 -4.89
C THR A 254 6.92 -4.60 -3.59
N SER A 255 5.84 -4.42 -2.83
CA SER A 255 5.43 -5.32 -1.76
C SER A 255 4.04 -5.87 -2.10
N PRO A 256 3.94 -7.05 -2.74
CA PRO A 256 2.67 -7.61 -3.17
C PRO A 256 1.81 -7.99 -1.96
N PRO A 257 0.48 -8.13 -2.12
CA PRO A 257 -0.36 -8.72 -1.07
C PRO A 257 0.15 -10.09 -0.66
N TYR A 258 0.06 -10.42 0.64
CA TYR A 258 0.47 -11.74 1.14
C TYR A 258 -0.63 -12.77 0.94
N ILE A 259 -0.26 -14.05 0.99
CA ILE A 259 -1.23 -15.15 0.94
C ILE A 259 -2.23 -14.98 2.09
N ASN A 260 -3.52 -15.11 1.80
CA ASN A 260 -4.58 -14.92 2.78
C ASN A 260 -4.55 -13.49 3.36
N ALA A 261 -4.21 -12.55 2.50
CA ALA A 261 -4.00 -11.15 2.79
C ALA A 261 -5.17 -10.50 3.53
N LEU A 262 -4.86 -9.37 4.11
CA LEU A 262 -5.83 -8.44 4.63
C LEU A 262 -6.84 -8.07 3.53
N ASP A 263 -8.13 -8.07 3.84
CA ASP A 263 -9.15 -7.48 2.97
C ASP A 263 -8.96 -5.95 2.98
N TYR A 264 -8.11 -5.44 2.06
CA TYR A 264 -7.75 -4.02 1.98
C TYR A 264 -8.98 -3.15 1.79
N THR A 265 -9.86 -3.51 0.85
CA THR A 265 -11.12 -2.81 0.62
C THR A 265 -11.96 -2.69 1.88
N ARG A 266 -12.02 -3.75 2.70
CA ARG A 266 -12.75 -3.71 3.98
C ARG A 266 -12.13 -2.74 4.98
N CYS A 267 -10.81 -2.62 4.99
CA CYS A 267 -10.11 -1.77 5.96
C CYS A 267 -10.39 -0.28 5.78
N ILE A 268 -10.57 0.16 4.53
CA ILE A 268 -10.73 1.58 4.16
C ILE A 268 -12.12 1.90 3.58
N LYS A 269 -13.06 0.96 3.64
CA LYS A 269 -14.35 1.07 2.95
C LYS A 269 -15.19 2.29 3.35
N VAL A 270 -15.13 2.72 4.61
CA VAL A 270 -15.93 3.85 5.12
C VAL A 270 -15.37 5.15 4.57
N GLU A 271 -14.06 5.30 4.65
CA GLU A 271 -13.32 6.44 4.12
C GLU A 271 -13.48 6.57 2.61
N SER A 272 -13.27 5.45 1.89
CA SER A 272 -13.43 5.39 0.43
C SER A 272 -14.85 5.74 -0.01
N ALA A 273 -15.88 5.25 0.69
CA ALA A 273 -17.26 5.55 0.36
C ALA A 273 -17.60 7.03 0.62
N LEU A 274 -17.14 7.59 1.76
CA LEU A 274 -17.35 9.01 2.05
C LEU A 274 -16.61 9.92 1.10
N CYS A 275 -15.44 9.51 0.60
CA CYS A 275 -14.75 10.23 -0.48
C CYS A 275 -15.41 10.06 -1.85
N GLY A 276 -16.40 9.16 -1.98
CA GLY A 276 -17.11 8.94 -3.24
C GLY A 276 -16.38 8.02 -4.22
N THR A 277 -15.33 7.31 -3.78
CA THR A 277 -14.53 6.44 -4.65
C THR A 277 -15.10 5.03 -4.78
N ILE A 278 -15.89 4.55 -3.81
CA ILE A 278 -16.54 3.24 -3.85
C ILE A 278 -18.00 3.28 -3.40
N ASN A 279 -18.75 2.29 -3.87
CA ASN A 279 -20.05 1.88 -3.36
C ASN A 279 -20.04 0.36 -3.10
N ASN A 280 -21.20 -0.23 -2.73
CA ASN A 280 -21.29 -1.67 -2.48
C ASN A 280 -20.85 -2.54 -3.68
N THR A 281 -21.22 -2.15 -4.90
CA THR A 281 -20.90 -2.90 -6.12
C THR A 281 -19.40 -2.87 -6.40
N VAL A 282 -18.80 -1.68 -6.38
CA VAL A 282 -17.35 -1.48 -6.59
C VAL A 282 -16.55 -2.25 -5.52
N ALA A 283 -16.93 -2.12 -4.24
CA ALA A 283 -16.24 -2.82 -3.15
C ALA A 283 -16.27 -4.35 -3.30
N ASN A 284 -17.38 -4.92 -3.77
CA ASN A 284 -17.48 -6.36 -4.03
C ASN A 284 -16.63 -6.79 -5.25
N GLY A 285 -16.60 -5.97 -6.30
CA GLY A 285 -15.76 -6.20 -7.48
C GLY A 285 -14.25 -6.19 -7.14
N LEU A 286 -13.80 -5.22 -6.36
CA LEU A 286 -12.41 -5.13 -5.89
C LEU A 286 -11.99 -6.37 -5.11
N ARG A 287 -12.82 -6.84 -4.17
CA ARG A 287 -12.53 -8.08 -3.41
C ARG A 287 -12.42 -9.32 -4.26
N ALA A 288 -13.23 -9.43 -5.32
CA ALA A 288 -13.18 -10.58 -6.22
C ALA A 288 -11.88 -10.60 -7.06
N LYS A 289 -11.28 -9.43 -7.31
CA LYS A 289 -10.06 -9.25 -8.09
C LYS A 289 -8.79 -9.21 -7.24
N GLN A 290 -8.89 -8.95 -5.94
CA GLN A 290 -7.73 -8.78 -5.06
C GLN A 290 -6.89 -10.05 -4.98
N VAL A 291 -5.61 -9.97 -5.33
CA VAL A 291 -4.62 -11.06 -5.21
C VAL A 291 -4.51 -11.51 -3.73
N GLY A 292 -4.48 -12.82 -3.50
CA GLY A 292 -4.43 -13.41 -2.15
C GLY A 292 -5.74 -13.38 -1.37
N HIS A 293 -6.83 -12.83 -1.91
CA HIS A 293 -8.13 -12.82 -1.24
C HIS A 293 -8.89 -14.14 -1.43
N GLU A 294 -9.57 -14.62 -0.39
CA GLU A 294 -10.29 -15.91 -0.40
C GLU A 294 -11.44 -16.02 -1.42
N ARG A 295 -11.90 -14.90 -1.99
CA ARG A 295 -12.92 -14.85 -3.04
C ARG A 295 -12.36 -14.95 -4.44
N ARG A 296 -11.06 -14.72 -4.62
CA ARG A 296 -10.41 -14.85 -5.91
C ARG A 296 -10.34 -16.32 -6.29
N ARG A 297 -10.71 -16.63 -7.54
CA ARG A 297 -10.66 -17.98 -8.11
C ARG A 297 -9.93 -17.91 -9.43
N ASN A 298 -8.96 -18.79 -9.61
CA ASN A 298 -8.31 -19.04 -10.88
C ASN A 298 -8.76 -20.42 -11.36
N GLN A 299 -9.31 -20.50 -12.57
CA GLN A 299 -9.72 -21.76 -13.19
C GLN A 299 -8.55 -22.42 -13.90
N ASP A 300 -7.68 -21.61 -14.53
CA ASP A 300 -6.52 -22.08 -15.30
C ASP A 300 -5.24 -21.85 -14.47
N ILE A 301 -4.75 -22.91 -13.84
CA ILE A 301 -3.51 -22.89 -13.09
C ILE A 301 -2.35 -23.24 -14.01
N ASN A 302 -1.32 -22.39 -14.03
CA ASN A 302 -0.09 -22.66 -14.76
C ASN A 302 0.57 -23.96 -14.27
N GLU A 303 1.10 -24.77 -15.17
CA GLU A 303 1.70 -26.07 -14.85
C GLU A 303 2.92 -25.94 -13.90
N THR A 304 3.76 -24.93 -14.09
CA THR A 304 4.91 -24.66 -13.21
C THR A 304 4.43 -24.36 -11.78
N VAL A 305 3.37 -23.54 -11.64
CA VAL A 305 2.77 -23.23 -10.33
C VAL A 305 2.20 -24.49 -9.70
N ALA A 306 1.47 -25.32 -10.49
CA ALA A 306 0.90 -26.56 -10.01
C ALA A 306 1.99 -27.48 -9.44
N ASN A 307 3.08 -27.68 -10.18
CA ASN A 307 4.18 -28.56 -9.80
C ASN A 307 4.94 -28.03 -8.57
N LEU A 308 5.26 -26.74 -8.54
CA LEU A 308 6.06 -26.12 -7.49
C LEU A 308 5.31 -26.07 -6.16
N PHE A 309 4.01 -25.80 -6.19
CA PHE A 309 3.18 -25.68 -5.00
C PHE A 309 2.55 -27.01 -4.55
N GLN A 310 2.62 -28.10 -5.36
CA GLN A 310 1.96 -29.38 -5.09
C GLN A 310 2.26 -29.96 -3.68
N PRO A 311 3.50 -29.96 -3.18
CA PRO A 311 3.78 -30.50 -1.85
C PRO A 311 2.99 -29.81 -0.73
N TYR A 312 2.90 -28.48 -0.79
CA TYR A 312 2.15 -27.68 0.18
C TYR A 312 0.62 -27.81 -0.03
N TYR A 313 0.20 -27.91 -1.29
CA TYR A 313 -1.20 -28.08 -1.64
C TYR A 313 -1.78 -29.37 -1.04
N ASP A 314 -1.07 -30.48 -1.15
CA ASP A 314 -1.50 -31.79 -0.65
C ASP A 314 -1.63 -31.80 0.87
N GLU A 315 -0.75 -31.12 1.59
CA GLU A 315 -0.85 -31.00 3.03
C GLU A 315 -1.99 -30.08 3.48
N ILE A 316 -2.18 -28.94 2.78
CA ILE A 316 -3.19 -27.93 3.18
C ILE A 316 -4.61 -28.43 2.83
N ILE A 317 -4.80 -29.14 1.70
CA ILE A 317 -6.13 -29.56 1.24
C ILE A 317 -6.80 -30.53 2.22
N GLU A 318 -6.02 -31.38 2.88
CA GLU A 318 -6.49 -32.30 3.92
C GLU A 318 -7.02 -31.54 5.15
N LEU A 319 -6.54 -30.35 5.41
CA LEU A 319 -6.94 -29.52 6.55
C LEU A 319 -8.01 -28.48 6.19
N ASP A 320 -7.92 -27.89 5.00
CA ASP A 320 -8.81 -26.82 4.55
C ASP A 320 -8.73 -26.63 3.04
N LYS A 321 -9.67 -27.22 2.32
CA LYS A 321 -9.76 -27.13 0.85
C LYS A 321 -9.81 -25.70 0.34
N GLN A 322 -10.55 -24.81 1.01
CA GLN A 322 -10.67 -23.42 0.56
C GLN A 322 -9.33 -22.68 0.67
N ARG A 323 -8.56 -22.94 1.72
CA ARG A 323 -7.24 -22.35 1.91
C ARG A 323 -6.22 -22.87 0.90
N ALA A 324 -6.23 -24.17 0.60
CA ALA A 324 -5.38 -24.75 -0.44
C ALA A 324 -5.61 -24.07 -1.81
N GLU A 325 -6.88 -23.93 -2.20
CA GLU A 325 -7.26 -23.25 -3.45
C GLU A 325 -6.86 -21.76 -3.45
N THR A 326 -7.01 -21.07 -2.32
CA THR A 326 -6.60 -19.65 -2.19
C THR A 326 -5.09 -19.50 -2.36
N CYS A 327 -4.31 -20.38 -1.74
CA CYS A 327 -2.85 -20.35 -1.86
C CYS A 327 -2.40 -20.65 -3.30
N ARG A 328 -2.97 -21.66 -3.94
CA ARG A 328 -2.66 -22.01 -5.34
C ARG A 328 -3.02 -20.87 -6.30
N ALA A 329 -4.17 -20.24 -6.10
CA ALA A 329 -4.58 -19.06 -6.87
C ALA A 329 -3.62 -17.89 -6.68
N TYR A 330 -3.12 -17.67 -5.45
CA TYR A 330 -2.15 -16.64 -5.16
C TYR A 330 -0.85 -16.81 -5.95
N PHE A 331 -0.24 -17.99 -5.94
CA PHE A 331 0.99 -18.25 -6.70
C PHE A 331 0.77 -18.15 -8.21
N ASN A 332 -0.41 -18.52 -8.70
CA ASN A 332 -0.77 -18.34 -10.10
C ASN A 332 -0.89 -16.87 -10.49
N ASP A 333 -1.45 -16.03 -9.61
CA ASP A 333 -1.51 -14.59 -9.81
C ASP A 333 -0.11 -13.95 -9.77
N MET A 334 0.74 -14.39 -8.85
CA MET A 334 2.12 -13.92 -8.77
C MET A 334 2.94 -14.34 -10.00
N HIS A 335 2.74 -15.56 -10.53
CA HIS A 335 3.36 -15.99 -11.79
C HIS A 335 2.95 -15.07 -12.96
N LYS A 336 1.65 -14.73 -13.07
CA LYS A 336 1.17 -13.79 -14.09
C LYS A 336 1.79 -12.39 -13.92
N ASN A 337 1.85 -11.90 -12.69
CA ASN A 337 2.50 -10.63 -12.40
C ASN A 337 3.97 -10.63 -12.80
N LEU A 338 4.73 -11.66 -12.41
CA LEU A 338 6.13 -11.83 -12.80
C LEU A 338 6.30 -11.80 -14.33
N GLN A 339 5.41 -12.47 -15.08
CA GLN A 339 5.43 -12.48 -16.54
C GLN A 339 5.16 -11.07 -17.13
N CYS A 340 4.15 -10.36 -16.62
CA CYS A 340 3.83 -8.99 -17.08
C CYS A 340 4.98 -8.02 -16.79
N VAL A 341 5.58 -8.10 -15.59
CA VAL A 341 6.71 -7.24 -15.21
C VAL A 341 7.96 -7.60 -16.04
N PHE A 342 8.21 -8.90 -16.32
CA PHE A 342 9.30 -9.31 -17.20
C PHE A 342 9.21 -8.67 -18.59
N ASN A 343 8.01 -8.64 -19.17
CA ASN A 343 7.78 -8.02 -20.47
C ASN A 343 8.00 -6.49 -20.41
N ALA A 344 7.53 -5.84 -19.31
CA ALA A 344 7.67 -4.41 -19.11
C ALA A 344 9.11 -3.95 -18.89
N LEU A 345 9.97 -4.80 -18.31
CA LEU A 345 11.37 -4.48 -18.05
C LEU A 345 12.19 -4.38 -19.35
N LYS A 346 13.08 -3.39 -19.37
CA LYS A 346 14.19 -3.31 -20.33
C LYS A 346 15.15 -4.49 -20.13
N GLN A 347 16.02 -4.74 -21.09
CA GLN A 347 17.18 -5.62 -20.88
C GLN A 347 18.01 -5.10 -19.72
N THR A 348 18.47 -5.98 -18.86
CA THR A 348 19.16 -5.71 -17.60
C THR A 348 18.32 -4.96 -16.55
N GLY A 349 17.03 -4.75 -16.83
CA GLY A 349 16.09 -4.14 -15.86
C GLY A 349 15.87 -5.06 -14.66
N GLU A 350 15.61 -4.48 -13.50
CA GLU A 350 15.54 -5.19 -12.22
C GLU A 350 14.12 -5.22 -11.64
N TYR A 351 13.82 -6.28 -10.90
CA TYR A 351 12.58 -6.40 -10.12
C TYR A 351 12.89 -6.81 -8.68
N HIS A 352 12.61 -5.93 -7.73
CA HIS A 352 12.81 -6.17 -6.30
C HIS A 352 11.45 -6.43 -5.64
N ILE A 353 11.29 -7.58 -5.01
CA ILE A 353 10.03 -8.02 -4.37
C ILE A 353 10.23 -8.15 -2.88
N ILE A 354 9.42 -7.41 -2.11
CA ILE A 354 9.41 -7.40 -0.65
C ILE A 354 8.26 -8.27 -0.18
N ILE A 355 8.53 -9.41 0.46
CA ILE A 355 7.49 -10.38 0.84
C ILE A 355 7.83 -11.10 2.13
N GLY A 356 6.81 -11.37 2.96
CA GLY A 356 6.93 -12.23 4.14
C GLY A 356 6.52 -13.67 3.85
N ASP A 357 7.11 -14.61 4.58
CA ASP A 357 6.67 -16.00 4.57
C ASP A 357 5.34 -16.18 5.30
N ASN A 358 4.63 -17.23 4.97
CA ASN A 358 3.30 -17.48 5.51
C ASN A 358 3.21 -18.83 6.19
N THR A 359 2.46 -18.88 7.30
CA THR A 359 2.04 -20.14 7.93
C THR A 359 0.54 -20.33 7.73
N ILE A 360 0.14 -21.35 7.01
CA ILE A 360 -1.27 -21.68 6.71
C ILE A 360 -1.63 -22.99 7.40
N LYS A 361 -2.58 -22.94 8.35
CA LYS A 361 -3.01 -24.12 9.12
C LYS A 361 -1.86 -24.86 9.83
N GLY A 362 -0.78 -24.16 10.17
CA GLY A 362 0.40 -24.73 10.82
C GLY A 362 1.47 -25.25 9.84
N ILE A 363 1.23 -25.14 8.54
CA ILE A 363 2.17 -25.49 7.47
C ILE A 363 2.92 -24.24 7.07
N ASP A 364 4.24 -24.25 7.18
CA ASP A 364 5.10 -23.13 6.81
C ASP A 364 5.34 -23.14 5.30
N ILE A 365 4.99 -22.02 4.64
CA ILE A 365 5.13 -21.81 3.21
C ILE A 365 6.26 -20.80 2.99
N PRO A 366 7.39 -21.21 2.42
CA PRO A 366 8.50 -20.31 2.09
C PRO A 366 8.14 -19.49 0.84
N THR A 367 7.25 -18.50 1.03
CA THR A 367 6.66 -17.71 -0.04
C THR A 367 7.73 -17.03 -0.89
N HIS A 368 8.78 -16.50 -0.26
CA HIS A 368 9.89 -15.84 -0.96
C HIS A 368 10.66 -16.80 -1.89
N ASP A 369 10.94 -18.04 -1.44
CA ASP A 369 11.61 -19.05 -2.27
C ASP A 369 10.74 -19.48 -3.45
N LEU A 370 9.45 -19.75 -3.21
CA LEU A 370 8.51 -20.14 -4.27
C LEU A 370 8.35 -19.04 -5.34
N ILE A 371 8.27 -17.78 -4.93
CA ILE A 371 8.21 -16.65 -5.88
C ILE A 371 9.52 -16.54 -6.68
N ARG A 372 10.67 -16.74 -6.04
CA ARG A 372 11.97 -16.76 -6.70
C ARG A 372 12.07 -17.86 -7.74
N GLU A 373 11.66 -19.08 -7.40
CA GLU A 373 11.67 -20.22 -8.33
C GLU A 373 10.71 -19.99 -9.53
N LEU A 374 9.52 -19.41 -9.28
CA LEU A 374 8.61 -18.99 -10.36
C LEU A 374 9.26 -17.94 -11.27
N ALA A 375 9.97 -16.98 -10.71
CA ALA A 375 10.67 -15.96 -11.50
C ALA A 375 11.77 -16.58 -12.38
N ILE A 376 12.57 -17.48 -11.82
CA ILE A 376 13.62 -18.21 -12.57
C ILE A 376 12.99 -19.02 -13.74
N SER A 377 11.83 -19.64 -13.51
CA SER A 377 11.14 -20.40 -14.57
C SER A 377 10.66 -19.53 -15.74
N ILE A 378 10.45 -18.24 -15.52
CA ILE A 378 10.08 -17.25 -16.54
C ILE A 378 11.31 -16.75 -17.33
N GLY A 379 12.49 -16.83 -16.72
CA GLY A 379 13.75 -16.38 -17.33
C GLY A 379 14.47 -15.27 -16.56
N TYR A 380 14.01 -14.92 -15.36
CA TYR A 380 14.77 -14.00 -14.52
C TYR A 380 16.06 -14.64 -13.99
N GLU A 381 17.11 -13.82 -13.86
CA GLU A 381 18.27 -14.10 -13.03
C GLU A 381 17.99 -13.63 -11.59
N SER A 382 18.15 -14.51 -10.59
CA SER A 382 18.12 -14.10 -9.19
C SER A 382 19.53 -13.75 -8.74
N PHE A 383 19.82 -12.45 -8.59
CA PHE A 383 21.18 -11.95 -8.33
C PHE A 383 21.43 -11.52 -6.89
N GLY A 384 20.40 -11.43 -6.05
CA GLY A 384 20.53 -11.06 -4.65
C GLY A 384 19.32 -11.43 -3.80
N TYR A 385 19.55 -11.51 -2.51
CA TYR A 385 18.52 -11.79 -1.51
C TYR A 385 18.99 -11.36 -0.12
N TYR A 386 18.14 -10.63 0.60
CA TYR A 386 18.35 -10.27 1.99
C TYR A 386 17.01 -10.22 2.74
N CYS A 387 17.05 -10.11 4.07
CA CYS A 387 15.86 -10.02 4.89
C CYS A 387 16.03 -9.02 6.03
N TYR A 388 14.91 -8.66 6.67
CA TYR A 388 14.88 -7.83 7.86
C TYR A 388 13.75 -8.21 8.80
N GLU A 389 13.95 -7.97 10.10
CA GLU A 389 12.96 -8.24 11.13
C GLU A 389 11.88 -7.14 11.17
N ILE A 390 10.61 -7.53 11.24
CA ILE A 390 9.48 -6.61 11.44
C ILE A 390 9.39 -6.28 12.93
N LYS A 391 9.84 -5.09 13.33
CA LYS A 391 9.83 -4.64 14.74
C LYS A 391 8.47 -4.16 15.21
N ASP A 392 7.70 -3.49 14.36
CA ASP A 392 6.41 -2.87 14.69
C ASP A 392 5.23 -3.65 14.11
N HIS A 393 4.75 -4.64 14.85
CA HIS A 393 3.54 -5.37 14.49
C HIS A 393 2.28 -4.57 14.86
N ARG A 394 1.60 -3.98 13.90
CA ARG A 394 0.34 -3.24 14.10
C ARG A 394 -0.89 -4.13 14.39
N THR A 395 -0.70 -5.42 14.65
CA THR A 395 -1.80 -6.32 15.00
C THR A 395 -1.96 -6.42 16.51
N SER A 396 -2.86 -5.63 17.08
CA SER A 396 -3.17 -5.59 18.51
C SER A 396 -4.14 -6.68 18.99
N ILE A 397 -4.60 -7.58 18.12
CA ILE A 397 -5.51 -8.67 18.53
C ILE A 397 -4.67 -9.91 18.84
N PRO A 398 -4.61 -10.35 20.10
CA PRO A 398 -4.01 -11.63 20.45
C PRO A 398 -4.79 -12.74 19.74
N ARG A 399 -4.20 -13.37 18.74
CA ARG A 399 -4.77 -14.60 18.17
C ARG A 399 -4.36 -15.75 19.10
N ASN A 400 -5.30 -16.19 19.91
CA ASN A 400 -5.12 -17.43 20.67
C ASN A 400 -4.78 -18.56 19.68
N ASN A 401 -3.60 -19.17 19.84
CA ASN A 401 -3.10 -20.33 19.10
C ASN A 401 -2.58 -20.14 17.66
N SER A 402 -2.07 -19.00 17.23
CA SER A 402 -1.41 -18.96 15.93
C SER A 402 0.08 -18.61 16.02
N LYS A 403 0.95 -19.54 15.62
CA LYS A 403 2.35 -19.29 15.21
C LYS A 403 2.43 -18.46 13.90
N SER A 404 1.33 -17.83 13.46
CA SER A 404 1.18 -17.17 12.16
C SER A 404 1.58 -15.70 12.18
N LYS A 405 2.58 -15.32 12.96
CA LYS A 405 3.17 -13.99 12.94
C LYS A 405 4.30 -14.01 11.91
N ILE A 406 4.26 -13.09 10.96
CA ILE A 406 5.38 -12.86 10.04
C ILE A 406 6.40 -12.05 10.81
N ASP A 407 7.54 -12.63 11.11
CA ASP A 407 8.61 -11.99 11.88
C ASP A 407 9.64 -11.34 10.95
N TYR A 408 9.78 -11.83 9.71
CA TYR A 408 10.73 -11.34 8.71
C TYR A 408 10.05 -11.00 7.40
N GLU A 409 10.52 -9.92 6.77
CA GLU A 409 10.30 -9.67 5.36
C GLU A 409 11.59 -9.93 4.58
N HIS A 410 11.42 -10.48 3.39
CA HIS A 410 12.46 -10.92 2.47
C HIS A 410 12.45 -10.02 1.24
N VAL A 411 13.62 -9.60 0.78
CA VAL A 411 13.79 -8.85 -0.45
C VAL A 411 14.48 -9.73 -1.47
N ILE A 412 13.74 -10.10 -2.51
CA ILE A 412 14.21 -10.90 -3.63
C ILE A 412 14.65 -9.94 -4.72
N MET A 413 15.87 -10.07 -5.22
CA MET A 413 16.43 -9.22 -6.28
C MET A 413 16.55 -10.03 -7.57
N LEU A 414 15.75 -9.65 -8.56
CA LEU A 414 15.63 -10.31 -9.85
C LEU A 414 16.08 -9.37 -10.96
N ARG A 415 16.66 -9.91 -12.05
CA ARG A 415 17.08 -9.16 -13.23
C ARG A 415 16.61 -9.87 -14.49
N LYS A 416 16.17 -9.10 -15.48
CA LYS A 416 15.96 -9.58 -16.84
C LYS A 416 17.34 -9.65 -17.52
N PRO A 417 17.79 -10.81 -18.02
CA PRO A 417 19.08 -10.98 -18.65
C PRO A 417 19.29 -10.08 -19.87
#